data_a7d29b3c3b53d83ffc58f052aa853187
#
_entry.id   a7d29b3c3b53d83ffc58f052aa853187
#
_cell.length_a   1.000
_cell.length_b   1.000
_cell.length_c   1.000
_cell.angle_alpha   90.00
_cell.angle_beta   90.00
_cell.angle_gamma   90.00
#
_symmetry.space_group_name_H-M   'P 1'
#
loop_
_entity.id
_entity.type
_entity.pdbx_description
1 polymer ?
#
loop_
_entity_poly.entity_id
_entity_poly.type
_entity_poly.pdbx_seq_one_letter_code
_entity_poly.pdbx_strand_id
1 'polypeptide(L)'
;TYGDVSYNGHAKKDPSFRNDMTNFGILMEIKGIDTPFDWSRAAVKKLQHDGVGTFYSPSRRVPSKTSEGGYVKCHIVDSMDILYDAIGEHALHIEDFIEDMKKVFPTLGSDWGVYMPEVKYLSPEPLVDYSNLALTRFPEVHFVGDALSARGITVSGAQGTYVAESILNN
;
A
#
# COMPACT_ATOMS: atom_id res chain seq x y z
N THR A 1 -0.13 8.66 -6.90
CA THR A 1 0.63 8.72 -5.65
C THR A 1 1.58 9.90 -5.73
N TYR A 2 1.37 10.88 -4.90
CA TYR A 2 2.08 12.17 -4.89
C TYR A 2 3.48 12.04 -4.26
N GLY A 3 4.39 11.30 -4.93
CA GLY A 3 5.75 11.13 -4.44
C GLY A 3 5.90 10.16 -3.26
N ASP A 4 4.89 9.34 -3.01
CA ASP A 4 4.94 8.34 -1.95
C ASP A 4 5.90 7.21 -2.34
N VAL A 5 6.71 6.81 -1.38
CA VAL A 5 7.58 5.65 -1.57
C VAL A 5 6.74 4.39 -1.40
N SER A 6 6.51 3.69 -2.50
CA SER A 6 5.87 2.38 -2.47
C SER A 6 6.94 1.29 -2.38
N TYR A 7 6.86 0.46 -1.33
CA TYR A 7 7.74 -0.68 -1.16
C TYR A 7 7.06 -1.93 -1.72
N ASN A 8 7.34 -2.25 -2.98
CA ASN A 8 6.85 -3.48 -3.59
C ASN A 8 7.91 -4.58 -3.47
N GLY A 9 7.58 -5.65 -2.75
CA GLY A 9 8.35 -6.87 -2.76
C GLY A 9 8.10 -7.65 -4.06
N HIS A 10 9.14 -7.84 -4.88
CA HIS A 10 9.05 -8.72 -6.02
C HIS A 10 9.70 -10.06 -5.71
N ALA A 11 8.94 -11.15 -5.88
CA ALA A 11 9.52 -12.48 -5.83
C ALA A 11 10.37 -12.71 -7.09
N LYS A 12 11.68 -12.94 -6.90
CA LYS A 12 12.56 -13.36 -7.99
C LYS A 12 12.63 -14.89 -8.06
N LYS A 13 12.60 -15.43 -9.27
CA LYS A 13 12.70 -16.88 -9.49
C LYS A 13 14.09 -17.43 -9.17
N ASP A 14 15.13 -16.61 -9.33
CA ASP A 14 16.51 -17.03 -9.11
C ASP A 14 16.80 -17.22 -7.62
N PRO A 15 17.17 -18.43 -7.17
CA PRO A 15 17.48 -18.72 -5.76
C PRO A 15 18.63 -17.89 -5.19
N SER A 16 19.54 -17.36 -6.04
CA SER A 16 20.67 -16.52 -5.58
C SER A 16 20.22 -15.21 -4.95
N PHE A 17 18.99 -14.77 -5.23
CA PHE A 17 18.37 -13.58 -4.62
C PHE A 17 17.58 -13.89 -3.36
N ARG A 18 17.55 -15.13 -2.89
CA ARG A 18 16.92 -15.46 -1.63
C ARG A 18 17.67 -14.78 -0.48
N ASN A 19 16.90 -14.19 0.40
CA ASN A 19 17.39 -13.76 1.71
C ASN A 19 16.62 -14.55 2.79
N ASP A 20 17.10 -14.46 4.00
CA ASP A 20 16.52 -15.09 5.19
C ASP A 20 15.40 -14.25 5.83
N MET A 21 14.92 -13.25 5.09
CA MET A 21 13.86 -12.33 5.53
C MET A 21 12.52 -12.75 4.95
N THR A 22 11.49 -12.69 5.76
CA THR A 22 10.09 -12.81 5.34
C THR A 22 9.40 -11.46 5.54
N ASN A 23 8.57 -11.06 4.58
CA ASN A 23 7.73 -9.88 4.72
C ASN A 23 6.25 -10.23 4.55
N PHE A 24 5.41 -9.43 5.17
CA PHE A 24 3.96 -9.46 4.99
C PHE A 24 3.42 -8.04 5.12
N GLY A 25 2.25 -7.79 4.54
CA GLY A 25 1.55 -6.51 4.65
C GLY A 25 0.51 -6.54 5.75
N ILE A 26 0.43 -5.47 6.53
CA ILE A 26 -0.68 -5.20 7.43
C ILE A 26 -1.60 -4.23 6.71
N LEU A 27 -2.85 -4.64 6.46
CA LEU A 27 -3.86 -3.77 5.85
C LEU A 27 -4.84 -3.34 6.93
N MET A 28 -4.98 -2.04 7.08
CA MET A 28 -5.95 -1.44 8.00
C MET A 28 -6.89 -0.51 7.22
N GLU A 29 -8.19 -0.71 7.40
CA GLU A 29 -9.21 0.18 6.85
C GLU A 29 -9.60 1.20 7.93
N ILE A 30 -9.45 2.50 7.62
CA ILE A 30 -9.87 3.60 8.48
C ILE A 30 -11.16 4.19 7.93
N LYS A 31 -12.20 4.23 8.77
CA LYS A 31 -13.54 4.74 8.44
C LYS A 31 -13.84 6.02 9.22
N GLY A 32 -14.86 6.75 8.77
CA GLY A 32 -15.36 7.92 9.49
C GLY A 32 -14.48 9.17 9.33
N ILE A 33 -13.66 9.23 8.30
CA ILE A 33 -12.86 10.42 7.97
C ILE A 33 -13.67 11.32 7.03
N ASP A 34 -14.02 12.52 7.47
CA ASP A 34 -14.83 13.46 6.68
C ASP A 34 -14.15 13.91 5.37
N THR A 35 -12.82 14.13 5.44
CA THR A 35 -12.00 14.56 4.30
C THR A 35 -10.87 13.56 4.07
N PRO A 36 -11.16 12.34 3.59
CA PRO A 36 -10.18 11.25 3.52
C PRO A 36 -8.98 11.57 2.62
N PHE A 37 -9.18 12.34 1.57
CA PHE A 37 -8.10 12.76 0.68
C PHE A 37 -7.10 13.68 1.39
N ASP A 38 -7.58 14.72 2.09
CA ASP A 38 -6.72 15.66 2.79
C ASP A 38 -6.05 15.00 4.00
N TRP A 39 -6.79 14.17 4.71
CA TRP A 39 -6.28 13.38 5.82
C TRP A 39 -5.14 12.45 5.35
N SER A 40 -5.34 11.71 4.25
CA SER A 40 -4.33 10.80 3.71
C SER A 40 -3.06 11.54 3.27
N ARG A 41 -3.20 12.70 2.63
CA ARG A 41 -2.07 13.55 2.27
C ARG A 41 -1.29 14.07 3.46
N ALA A 42 -2.01 14.48 4.50
CA ALA A 42 -1.39 14.96 5.74
C ALA A 42 -0.61 13.83 6.43
N ALA A 43 -1.20 12.63 6.52
CA ALA A 43 -0.55 11.45 7.09
C ALA A 43 0.74 11.09 6.33
N VAL A 44 0.65 10.98 5.00
CA VAL A 44 1.82 10.67 4.16
C VAL A 44 2.92 11.71 4.32
N LYS A 45 2.57 13.00 4.35
CA LYS A 45 3.56 14.08 4.54
C LYS A 45 4.33 13.95 5.85
N LYS A 46 3.67 13.49 6.92
CA LYS A 46 4.32 13.24 8.22
C LYS A 46 5.21 12.01 8.22
N LEU A 47 4.85 11.00 7.41
CA LEU A 47 5.59 9.73 7.30
C LEU A 47 6.80 9.79 6.36
N GLN A 48 6.99 10.90 5.67
CA GLN A 48 8.13 11.11 4.78
C GLN A 48 9.17 12.03 5.42
N HIS A 49 10.43 11.74 5.18
CA HIS A 49 11.56 12.59 5.55
C HIS A 49 12.49 12.75 4.35
N ASP A 50 12.72 13.99 3.91
CA ASP A 50 13.56 14.32 2.75
C ASP A 50 13.22 13.53 1.48
N GLY A 51 11.94 13.30 1.22
CA GLY A 51 11.47 12.56 0.04
C GLY A 51 11.69 11.05 0.10
N VAL A 52 12.05 10.51 1.27
CA VAL A 52 12.12 9.07 1.51
C VAL A 52 11.11 8.65 2.58
N GLY A 53 10.61 7.42 2.45
CA GLY A 53 9.71 6.84 3.45
C GLY A 53 10.43 6.49 4.75
N THR A 54 9.68 6.32 5.81
CA THR A 54 10.19 5.98 7.13
C THR A 54 10.14 4.47 7.35
N PHE A 55 11.17 3.95 8.00
CA PHE A 55 11.27 2.57 8.44
C PHE A 55 11.49 2.53 9.94
N TYR A 56 10.56 1.94 10.66
CA TYR A 56 10.71 1.68 12.07
C TYR A 56 11.49 0.40 12.31
N SER A 57 12.50 0.46 13.15
CA SER A 57 13.28 -0.70 13.58
C SER A 57 13.71 -0.53 15.04
N PRO A 58 13.18 -1.33 15.97
CA PRO A 58 13.57 -1.27 17.38
C PRO A 58 15.06 -1.47 17.59
N SER A 59 15.68 -2.28 16.75
CA SER A 59 17.13 -2.59 16.79
C SER A 59 17.96 -1.68 15.88
N ARG A 60 17.36 -0.69 15.24
CA ARG A 60 17.98 0.17 14.21
C ARG A 60 18.62 -0.62 13.06
N ARG A 61 18.13 -1.82 12.81
CA ARG A 61 18.60 -2.63 11.69
C ARG A 61 18.24 -1.97 10.36
N VAL A 62 19.18 -1.93 9.45
CA VAL A 62 18.95 -1.43 8.10
C VAL A 62 18.04 -2.40 7.33
N PRO A 63 17.05 -1.90 6.58
CA PRO A 63 16.18 -2.76 5.77
C PRO A 63 16.95 -3.60 4.76
N SER A 64 16.28 -4.65 4.28
CA SER A 64 16.84 -5.64 3.34
C SER A 64 17.55 -5.00 2.16
N LYS A 65 18.59 -5.65 1.68
CA LYS A 65 19.27 -5.28 0.44
C LYS A 65 18.31 -5.37 -0.75
N THR A 66 18.43 -4.42 -1.66
CA THR A 66 17.80 -4.53 -2.97
C THR A 66 18.45 -5.65 -3.78
N SER A 67 17.80 -6.07 -4.86
CA SER A 67 18.35 -7.06 -5.79
C SER A 67 19.68 -6.66 -6.42
N GLU A 68 20.03 -5.38 -6.38
CA GLU A 68 21.30 -4.84 -6.90
C GLU A 68 22.36 -4.70 -5.81
N GLY A 69 22.08 -5.21 -4.60
CA GLY A 69 23.00 -5.17 -3.47
C GLY A 69 22.99 -3.87 -2.66
N GLY A 70 22.19 -2.89 -3.06
CA GLY A 70 21.93 -1.66 -2.30
C GLY A 70 20.87 -1.84 -1.23
N TYR A 71 20.79 -0.90 -0.30
CA TYR A 71 19.68 -0.83 0.66
C TYR A 71 18.58 0.10 0.15
N VAL A 72 17.34 -0.20 0.52
CA VAL A 72 16.22 0.71 0.28
C VAL A 72 16.49 2.01 1.04
N LYS A 73 16.50 3.13 0.35
CA LYS A 73 16.64 4.44 1.00
C LYS A 73 15.40 4.70 1.85
N CYS A 74 15.61 4.87 3.14
CA CYS A 74 14.56 5.20 4.10
C CYS A 74 15.14 5.96 5.29
N HIS A 75 14.29 6.70 5.97
CA HIS A 75 14.61 7.29 7.25
C HIS A 75 14.33 6.25 8.35
N ILE A 76 15.37 5.85 9.09
CA ILE A 76 15.26 4.81 10.13
C ILE A 76 14.95 5.48 11.47
N VAL A 77 13.89 5.03 12.12
CA VAL A 77 13.46 5.45 13.44
C VAL A 77 13.39 4.25 14.40
N ASP A 78 13.60 4.48 15.67
CA ASP A 78 13.51 3.48 16.74
C ASP A 78 12.28 3.68 17.64
N SER A 79 11.45 4.67 17.34
CA SER A 79 10.15 4.92 17.98
C SER A 79 9.04 4.91 16.93
N MET A 80 7.87 4.45 17.32
CA MET A 80 6.65 4.57 16.51
C MET A 80 5.94 5.92 16.65
N ASP A 81 6.49 6.87 17.40
CA ASP A 81 5.88 8.20 17.62
C ASP A 81 5.48 8.90 16.32
N ILE A 82 6.29 8.75 15.28
CA ILE A 82 5.97 9.31 13.96
C ILE A 82 4.71 8.70 13.35
N LEU A 83 4.42 7.43 13.63
CA LEU A 83 3.19 6.76 13.19
C LEU A 83 1.99 7.29 13.98
N TYR A 84 2.13 7.41 15.30
CA TYR A 84 1.09 8.02 16.13
C TYR A 84 0.80 9.48 15.75
N ASP A 85 1.83 10.25 15.43
CA ASP A 85 1.66 11.62 14.94
C ASP A 85 0.92 11.64 13.59
N ALA A 86 1.19 10.69 12.70
CA ALA A 86 0.60 10.63 11.36
C ALA A 86 -0.85 10.15 11.35
N ILE A 87 -1.18 9.07 12.07
CA ILE A 87 -2.47 8.39 12.01
C ILE A 87 -3.21 8.30 13.37
N GLY A 88 -2.66 8.93 14.40
CA GLY A 88 -3.28 8.98 15.73
C GLY A 88 -3.44 7.60 16.37
N GLU A 89 -4.54 7.41 17.07
CA GLU A 89 -4.87 6.18 17.80
C GLU A 89 -4.94 4.92 16.90
N HIS A 90 -5.09 5.09 15.59
CA HIS A 90 -5.06 3.97 14.65
C HIS A 90 -3.72 3.22 14.66
N ALA A 91 -2.63 3.86 15.12
CA ALA A 91 -1.34 3.22 15.28
C ALA A 91 -1.38 2.05 16.27
N LEU A 92 -2.23 2.11 17.31
CA LEU A 92 -2.43 1.03 18.30
C LEU A 92 -2.82 -0.28 17.64
N HIS A 93 -3.70 -0.24 16.63
CA HIS A 93 -4.13 -1.46 15.93
C HIS A 93 -2.97 -2.15 15.20
N ILE A 94 -1.97 -1.40 14.75
CA ILE A 94 -0.78 -1.95 14.10
C ILE A 94 0.12 -2.60 15.16
N GLU A 95 0.31 -1.96 16.31
CA GLU A 95 1.08 -2.53 17.41
C GLU A 95 0.44 -3.80 17.95
N ASP A 96 -0.87 -3.79 18.22
CA ASP A 96 -1.62 -4.94 18.69
C ASP A 96 -1.52 -6.11 17.70
N PHE A 97 -1.65 -5.82 16.41
CA PHE A 97 -1.49 -6.85 15.38
C PHE A 97 -0.09 -7.46 15.37
N ILE A 98 0.95 -6.66 15.52
CA ILE A 98 2.34 -7.14 15.59
C ILE A 98 2.53 -8.04 16.82
N GLU A 99 2.00 -7.65 17.98
CA GLU A 99 2.07 -8.45 19.20
C GLU A 99 1.30 -9.77 19.07
N ASP A 100 0.15 -9.77 18.39
CA ASP A 100 -0.58 -11.00 18.10
C ASP A 100 0.17 -11.91 17.12
N MET A 101 0.80 -11.32 16.11
CA MET A 101 1.65 -12.07 15.17
C MET A 101 2.85 -12.74 15.85
N LYS A 102 3.45 -12.10 16.86
CA LYS A 102 4.53 -12.70 17.67
C LYS A 102 4.09 -13.94 18.41
N LYS A 103 2.81 -14.03 18.83
CA LYS A 103 2.24 -15.23 19.47
C LYS A 103 2.17 -16.40 18.50
N VAL A 104 1.86 -16.12 17.23
CA VAL A 104 1.75 -17.15 16.17
C VAL A 104 3.12 -17.49 15.58
N PHE A 105 3.98 -16.51 15.44
CA PHE A 105 5.33 -16.62 14.88
C PHE A 105 6.39 -16.14 15.89
N PRO A 106 6.80 -16.98 16.85
CA PRO A 106 7.78 -16.60 17.86
C PRO A 106 9.12 -16.13 17.26
N THR A 107 9.43 -16.52 16.01
CA THR A 107 10.63 -16.09 15.28
C THR A 107 10.61 -14.63 14.86
N LEU A 108 9.46 -13.96 14.94
CA LEU A 108 9.35 -12.52 14.75
C LEU A 108 10.09 -11.70 15.84
N GLY A 109 10.51 -12.30 16.91
CA GLY A 109 11.44 -11.85 17.94
C GLY A 109 11.67 -10.33 18.05
N SER A 110 12.91 -9.97 18.35
CA SER A 110 13.38 -8.56 18.42
C SER A 110 13.93 -8.01 17.09
N ASP A 111 14.03 -8.86 16.07
CA ASP A 111 14.72 -8.54 14.82
C ASP A 111 13.73 -8.33 13.67
N TRP A 112 12.85 -7.37 13.84
CA TRP A 112 11.82 -6.98 12.87
C TRP A 112 11.83 -5.49 12.63
N GLY A 113 11.17 -5.08 11.56
CA GLY A 113 10.95 -3.68 11.27
C GLY A 113 9.72 -3.49 10.40
N VAL A 114 9.18 -2.28 10.42
CA VAL A 114 7.97 -1.91 9.68
C VAL A 114 8.29 -0.75 8.74
N TYR A 115 8.06 -0.95 7.46
CA TYR A 115 7.91 0.18 6.56
C TYR A 115 6.61 0.90 6.91
N MET A 116 6.70 2.20 7.13
CA MET A 116 5.54 3.02 7.47
C MET A 116 4.50 2.94 6.36
N PRO A 117 3.21 3.05 6.69
CA PRO A 117 2.14 2.64 5.80
C PRO A 117 2.11 3.43 4.50
N GLU A 118 1.82 2.72 3.43
CA GLU A 118 1.27 3.31 2.23
C GLU A 118 -0.19 3.66 2.50
N VAL A 119 -0.52 4.94 2.43
CA VAL A 119 -1.90 5.39 2.62
C VAL A 119 -2.62 5.36 1.27
N LYS A 120 -3.65 4.53 1.15
CA LYS A 120 -4.50 4.43 -0.03
C LYS A 120 -5.85 5.06 0.26
N TYR A 121 -6.19 6.02 -0.56
CA TYR A 121 -7.52 6.62 -0.56
C TYR A 121 -8.44 5.82 -1.48
N LEU A 122 -9.59 5.40 -0.96
CA LEU A 122 -10.64 4.77 -1.75
C LEU A 122 -11.61 5.86 -2.22
N SER A 123 -11.57 6.15 -3.52
CA SER A 123 -12.57 7.03 -4.14
C SER A 123 -13.94 6.36 -4.13
N PRO A 124 -15.03 7.16 -4.08
CA PRO A 124 -16.35 6.65 -4.39
C PRO A 124 -16.36 5.98 -5.78
N GLU A 125 -17.01 4.83 -5.88
CA GLU A 125 -17.19 4.17 -7.18
C GLU A 125 -18.07 5.02 -8.08
N PRO A 126 -17.68 5.21 -9.34
CA PRO A 126 -18.55 5.85 -10.32
C PRO A 126 -19.77 4.95 -10.62
N LEU A 127 -20.92 5.56 -10.83
CA LEU A 127 -22.11 4.83 -11.26
C LEU A 127 -21.96 4.44 -12.73
N VAL A 128 -21.69 3.18 -12.98
CA VAL A 128 -21.52 2.61 -14.32
C VAL A 128 -22.60 1.58 -14.64
N ASP A 129 -22.90 1.43 -15.90
CA ASP A 129 -23.58 0.25 -16.43
C ASP A 129 -22.55 -0.90 -16.51
N TYR A 130 -22.72 -1.93 -15.68
CA TYR A 130 -21.81 -3.06 -15.64
C TYR A 130 -21.84 -3.94 -16.88
N SER A 131 -22.83 -3.75 -17.80
CA SER A 131 -22.86 -4.46 -19.08
C SER A 131 -21.83 -3.94 -20.09
N ASN A 132 -21.33 -2.72 -19.92
CA ASN A 132 -20.34 -2.11 -20.81
C ASN A 132 -19.33 -1.20 -20.11
N LEU A 133 -19.45 -1.04 -18.78
CA LEU A 133 -18.61 -0.19 -17.92
C LEU A 133 -18.65 1.30 -18.29
N ALA A 134 -19.70 1.74 -18.97
CA ALA A 134 -19.94 3.14 -19.28
C ALA A 134 -20.58 3.87 -18.10
N LEU A 135 -20.23 5.15 -17.90
CA LEU A 135 -20.93 5.99 -16.95
C LEU A 135 -22.41 6.09 -17.31
N THR A 136 -23.29 5.86 -16.33
CA THR A 136 -24.75 5.94 -16.52
C THR A 136 -25.19 7.33 -17.04
N ARG A 137 -24.49 8.39 -16.62
CA ARG A 137 -24.81 9.77 -17.01
C ARG A 137 -24.08 10.24 -18.28
N PHE A 138 -22.98 9.60 -18.63
CA PHE A 138 -22.14 9.92 -19.78
C PHE A 138 -21.72 8.62 -20.48
N PRO A 139 -22.61 8.04 -21.32
CA PRO A 139 -22.39 6.71 -21.91
C PRO A 139 -21.16 6.58 -22.80
N GLU A 140 -20.61 7.69 -23.26
CA GLU A 140 -19.37 7.76 -24.02
C GLU A 140 -18.09 7.63 -23.16
N VAL A 141 -18.23 7.67 -21.83
CA VAL A 141 -17.11 7.59 -20.88
C VAL A 141 -17.14 6.25 -20.16
N HIS A 142 -16.10 5.48 -20.31
CA HIS A 142 -15.93 4.18 -19.67
C HIS A 142 -14.90 4.24 -18.54
N PHE A 143 -15.18 3.50 -17.46
CA PHE A 143 -14.25 3.34 -16.35
C PHE A 143 -13.78 1.89 -16.24
N VAL A 144 -12.49 1.69 -15.96
CA VAL A 144 -11.90 0.37 -15.80
C VAL A 144 -10.84 0.36 -14.67
N GLY A 145 -10.54 -0.81 -14.15
CA GLY A 145 -9.48 -1.02 -13.18
C GLY A 145 -9.77 -0.41 -11.81
N ASP A 146 -8.75 0.19 -11.22
CA ASP A 146 -8.83 0.75 -9.86
C ASP A 146 -9.92 1.80 -9.68
N ALA A 147 -10.34 2.46 -10.75
CA ALA A 147 -11.45 3.42 -10.73
C ALA A 147 -12.81 2.76 -10.42
N LEU A 148 -12.94 1.45 -10.64
CA LEU A 148 -14.09 0.63 -10.27
C LEU A 148 -13.79 -0.30 -9.08
N SER A 149 -12.80 0.02 -8.26
CA SER A 149 -12.32 -0.83 -7.16
C SER A 149 -11.90 -2.25 -7.59
N ALA A 150 -11.77 -2.48 -8.89
CA ALA A 150 -11.34 -3.75 -9.49
C ALA A 150 -9.82 -3.81 -9.51
N ARG A 151 -9.22 -4.26 -8.42
CA ARG A 151 -7.77 -4.24 -8.22
C ARG A 151 -7.08 -5.42 -8.91
N GLY A 152 -5.88 -5.13 -9.39
CA GLY A 152 -4.98 -6.11 -9.98
C GLY A 152 -4.81 -5.94 -11.49
N ILE A 153 -3.58 -6.10 -11.96
CA ILE A 153 -3.19 -5.88 -13.36
C ILE A 153 -4.02 -6.75 -14.31
N THR A 154 -4.23 -8.01 -13.96
CA THR A 154 -5.01 -8.95 -14.78
C THR A 154 -6.47 -8.52 -14.90
N VAL A 155 -7.10 -8.14 -13.79
CA VAL A 155 -8.50 -7.70 -13.78
C VAL A 155 -8.67 -6.40 -14.55
N SER A 156 -7.79 -5.42 -14.30
CA SER A 156 -7.80 -4.14 -15.02
C SER A 156 -7.60 -4.33 -16.53
N GLY A 157 -6.68 -5.24 -16.92
CA GLY A 157 -6.45 -5.59 -18.32
C GLY A 157 -7.67 -6.26 -18.97
N ALA A 158 -8.31 -7.20 -18.28
CA ALA A 158 -9.52 -7.86 -18.77
C ALA A 158 -10.67 -6.86 -18.96
N GLN A 159 -10.88 -5.94 -18.02
CA GLN A 159 -11.88 -4.88 -18.16
C GLN A 159 -11.58 -3.95 -19.34
N GLY A 160 -10.30 -3.57 -19.54
CA GLY A 160 -9.90 -2.76 -20.68
C GLY A 160 -10.17 -3.44 -22.01
N THR A 161 -9.87 -4.75 -22.12
CA THR A 161 -10.18 -5.55 -23.32
C THR A 161 -11.69 -5.62 -23.55
N TYR A 162 -12.47 -5.90 -22.52
CA TYR A 162 -13.91 -5.98 -22.57
C TYR A 162 -14.55 -4.68 -23.10
N VAL A 163 -14.11 -3.54 -22.58
CA VAL A 163 -14.60 -2.23 -23.03
C VAL A 163 -14.21 -1.97 -24.48
N ALA A 164 -12.96 -2.26 -24.86
CA ALA A 164 -12.51 -2.08 -26.22
C ALA A 164 -13.32 -2.91 -27.23
N GLU A 165 -13.62 -4.16 -26.91
CA GLU A 165 -14.48 -5.03 -27.71
C GLU A 165 -15.90 -4.49 -27.79
N SER A 166 -16.45 -3.99 -26.70
CA SER A 166 -17.78 -3.38 -26.67
C SER A 166 -17.88 -2.15 -27.57
N ILE A 167 -16.85 -1.30 -27.59
CA ILE A 167 -16.81 -0.12 -28.44
C ILE A 167 -16.68 -0.48 -29.93
N LEU A 168 -15.88 -1.50 -30.24
CA LEU A 168 -15.64 -1.91 -31.64
C LEU A 168 -16.83 -2.65 -32.27
N ASN A 169 -17.70 -3.24 -31.47
CA ASN A 169 -18.85 -4.03 -31.94
C ASN A 169 -20.16 -3.23 -31.94
N ASN A 170 -20.17 -1.96 -31.53
CA ASN A 170 -21.27 -1.01 -31.63
C ASN A 170 -21.05 -0.05 -32.80
#